data_b58cc3a67edbd10a00d49957c46d2378
#
_entry.id   b58cc3a67edbd10a00d49957c46d2378
#
_cell.length_a   1.000
_cell.length_b   1.000
_cell.length_c   1.000
_cell.angle_alpha   90.00
_cell.angle_beta   90.00
_cell.angle_gamma   90.00
#
_symmetry.space_group_name_H-M   'P 1'
#
loop_
_entity.id
_entity.type
_entity.pdbx_description
1 polymer ?
#
loop_
_entity_poly.entity_id
_entity_poly.type
_entity_poly.pdbx_seq_one_letter_code
_entity_poly.pdbx_strand_id
1 'polypeptide(L)'
;RPPRSTLFPYTTLFRSALTPALVAAGDWLFFGASMSPLRAAGILLAMFGCLLVISNGDLRLFGSGQIGVGEWLIIGCSMLWAVYTFIGRRATRSLSPLAMTFGASLTGCVMLTCAALLQGTLFSLAGTTWRAWSSIAFLGVFGVALAFTWYAAAVQEIGATRSAAFINLVPVSAVLLGALLLHERLGIAVLAGGALVIAGVLITNHAGARLAAGAHDKEKTA
;
A
#
# COMPACT_ATOMS: atom_id res chain seq x y z
N ARG A 1 2.56 -19.73 25.56
CA ARG A 1 2.67 -19.25 24.16
C ARG A 1 2.00 -17.89 24.10
N PRO A 2 2.69 -16.80 23.74
CA PRO A 2 2.03 -15.52 23.49
C PRO A 2 0.98 -15.71 22.39
N PRO A 3 -0.16 -15.03 22.44
CA PRO A 3 -1.20 -15.19 21.46
C PRO A 3 -0.64 -14.78 20.06
N ARG A 4 -0.87 -15.63 19.07
CA ARG A 4 -0.41 -15.44 17.67
C ARG A 4 -0.90 -14.13 17.01
N SER A 5 -1.75 -13.39 17.68
CA SER A 5 -2.33 -12.12 17.24
C SER A 5 -1.38 -10.92 17.33
N THR A 6 -0.25 -11.01 18.05
CA THR A 6 0.64 -9.86 18.28
C THR A 6 1.69 -9.65 17.19
N LEU A 7 1.93 -10.62 16.32
CA LEU A 7 2.95 -10.52 15.23
C LEU A 7 2.40 -9.88 13.93
N PHE A 8 1.09 -9.98 13.71
CA PHE A 8 0.45 -9.45 12.50
C PHE A 8 0.42 -7.91 12.39
N PRO A 9 0.27 -7.14 13.49
CA PRO A 9 0.19 -5.69 13.40
C PRO A 9 1.45 -5.00 12.87
N TYR A 10 2.64 -5.44 13.31
CA TYR A 10 3.91 -4.75 13.00
C TYR A 10 4.30 -4.80 11.54
N THR A 11 4.09 -5.94 10.88
CA THR A 11 4.45 -6.14 9.48
C THR A 11 3.59 -5.28 8.55
N THR A 12 2.31 -5.17 8.86
CA THR A 12 1.38 -4.32 8.12
C THR A 12 1.66 -2.83 8.36
N LEU A 13 2.10 -2.48 9.57
CA LEU A 13 2.50 -1.15 10.01
C LEU A 13 3.59 -0.52 9.14
N PHE A 14 4.75 -1.19 9.11
CA PHE A 14 5.90 -0.71 8.36
C PHE A 14 5.58 -0.58 6.87
N ARG A 15 4.88 -1.55 6.30
CA ARG A 15 4.51 -1.55 4.89
C ARG A 15 3.57 -0.39 4.56
N SER A 16 2.50 -0.20 5.32
CA SER A 16 1.49 0.82 5.01
C SER A 16 2.01 2.24 5.23
N ALA A 17 2.83 2.45 6.27
CA ALA A 17 3.39 3.77 6.57
C ALA A 17 4.57 4.12 5.64
N LEU A 18 5.46 3.18 5.35
CA LEU A 18 6.69 3.43 4.60
C LEU A 18 6.43 3.60 3.10
N THR A 19 5.48 2.86 2.53
CA THR A 19 5.21 2.86 1.08
C THR A 19 4.89 4.24 0.51
N PRO A 20 3.96 5.04 1.05
CA PRO A 20 3.66 6.36 0.50
C PRO A 20 4.84 7.33 0.58
N ALA A 21 5.66 7.23 1.63
CA ALA A 21 6.87 8.04 1.75
C ALA A 21 7.92 7.67 0.69
N LEU A 22 8.15 6.37 0.48
CA LEU A 22 9.07 5.88 -0.56
C LEU A 22 8.60 6.26 -1.96
N VAL A 23 7.31 6.15 -2.25
CA VAL A 23 6.74 6.56 -3.55
C VAL A 23 6.86 8.07 -3.71
N ALA A 24 6.56 8.87 -2.68
CA ALA A 24 6.67 10.32 -2.76
C ALA A 24 8.13 10.79 -2.93
N ALA A 25 9.05 10.19 -2.18
CA ALA A 25 10.48 10.49 -2.30
C ALA A 25 11.04 10.10 -3.68
N GLY A 26 10.68 8.92 -4.18
CA GLY A 26 11.10 8.49 -5.50
C GLY A 26 10.47 9.30 -6.63
N ASP A 27 9.21 9.73 -6.49
CA ASP A 27 8.54 10.60 -7.46
C ASP A 27 9.24 11.97 -7.55
N TRP A 28 9.66 12.51 -6.41
CA TRP A 28 10.46 13.72 -6.34
C TRP A 28 11.88 13.53 -6.94
N LEU A 29 12.57 12.45 -6.56
CA LEU A 29 13.97 12.22 -6.92
C LEU A 29 14.15 11.81 -8.41
N PHE A 30 13.30 10.91 -8.92
CA PHE A 30 13.46 10.30 -10.24
C PHE A 30 12.59 10.95 -11.33
N PHE A 31 11.50 11.60 -10.95
CA PHE A 31 10.54 12.16 -11.91
C PHE A 31 10.37 13.66 -11.76
N GLY A 32 11.16 14.33 -10.89
CA GLY A 32 11.12 15.77 -10.71
C GLY A 32 9.75 16.29 -10.21
N ALA A 33 8.95 15.42 -9.55
CA ALA A 33 7.65 15.83 -9.07
C ALA A 33 7.82 16.90 -7.97
N SER A 34 7.09 18.01 -8.09
CA SER A 34 7.14 19.07 -7.09
C SER A 34 6.57 18.59 -5.74
N MET A 35 7.41 18.68 -4.71
CA MET A 35 7.06 18.35 -3.33
C MET A 35 6.81 19.64 -2.57
N SER A 36 5.54 20.03 -2.36
CA SER A 36 5.25 21.15 -1.48
C SER A 36 5.33 20.74 -0.02
N PRO A 37 5.67 21.67 0.90
CA PRO A 37 5.66 21.38 2.34
C PRO A 37 4.30 20.86 2.82
N LEU A 38 3.22 21.35 2.25
CA LEU A 38 1.86 20.90 2.57
C LEU A 38 1.62 19.45 2.14
N ARG A 39 2.17 19.03 0.99
CA ARG A 39 2.08 17.64 0.51
C ARG A 39 2.87 16.70 1.41
N ALA A 40 4.08 17.11 1.81
CA ALA A 40 4.90 16.35 2.76
C ALA A 40 4.21 16.21 4.12
N ALA A 41 3.63 17.30 4.65
CA ALA A 41 2.87 17.28 5.90
C ALA A 41 1.66 16.35 5.83
N GLY A 42 0.92 16.34 4.72
CA GLY A 42 -0.20 15.42 4.50
C GLY A 42 0.23 13.94 4.51
N ILE A 43 1.34 13.62 3.85
CA ILE A 43 1.91 12.26 3.85
C ILE A 43 2.30 11.84 5.28
N LEU A 44 3.05 12.68 6.00
CA LEU A 44 3.47 12.40 7.37
C LEU A 44 2.29 12.24 8.32
N LEU A 45 1.25 13.07 8.16
CA LEU A 45 0.02 12.98 8.95
C LEU A 45 -0.72 11.67 8.71
N ALA A 46 -0.85 11.25 7.44
CA ALA A 46 -1.47 9.98 7.08
C ALA A 46 -0.66 8.78 7.62
N MET A 47 0.67 8.85 7.55
CA MET A 47 1.56 7.83 8.12
C MET A 47 1.37 7.73 9.64
N PHE A 48 1.36 8.85 10.35
CA PHE A 48 1.16 8.87 11.80
C PHE A 48 -0.22 8.34 12.19
N GLY A 49 -1.27 8.76 11.49
CA GLY A 49 -2.62 8.23 11.68
C GLY A 49 -2.69 6.71 11.46
N CYS A 50 -2.02 6.20 10.41
CA CYS A 50 -1.91 4.77 10.13
C CYS A 50 -1.22 4.02 11.30
N LEU A 51 -0.14 4.59 11.83
CA LEU A 51 0.57 4.04 12.99
C LEU A 51 -0.34 3.95 14.23
N LEU A 52 -1.12 5.00 14.50
CA LEU A 52 -2.09 5.00 15.62
C LEU A 52 -3.19 3.94 15.45
N VAL A 53 -3.74 3.79 14.26
CA VAL A 53 -4.77 2.76 13.97
C VAL A 53 -4.24 1.37 14.27
N ILE A 54 -3.07 1.05 13.77
CA ILE A 54 -2.54 -0.30 13.84
C ILE A 54 -1.97 -0.62 15.23
N SER A 55 -1.35 0.35 15.92
CA SER A 55 -0.87 0.19 17.30
C SER A 55 -1.99 0.20 18.34
N ASN A 56 -3.23 0.49 17.91
CA ASN A 56 -4.35 0.72 18.83
C ASN A 56 -4.02 1.73 19.95
N GLY A 57 -3.16 2.71 19.62
CA GLY A 57 -2.69 3.76 20.52
C GLY A 57 -1.50 3.39 21.42
N ASP A 58 -1.01 2.16 21.41
CA ASP A 58 0.17 1.77 22.18
C ASP A 58 1.46 1.97 21.38
N LEU A 59 2.01 3.18 21.46
CA LEU A 59 3.27 3.55 20.80
C LEU A 59 4.52 2.93 21.45
N ARG A 60 4.41 2.33 22.64
CA ARG A 60 5.53 1.64 23.31
C ARG A 60 5.96 0.38 22.53
N LEU A 61 5.07 -0.13 21.71
CA LEU A 61 5.34 -1.25 20.82
C LEU A 61 6.49 -0.96 19.84
N PHE A 62 6.81 0.30 19.56
CA PHE A 62 7.90 0.70 18.66
C PHE A 62 9.28 0.74 19.35
N GLY A 63 9.31 0.87 20.68
CA GLY A 63 10.56 1.03 21.45
C GLY A 63 11.22 -0.26 21.91
N SER A 64 10.54 -1.39 21.83
CA SER A 64 11.01 -2.67 22.40
C SER A 64 11.51 -3.69 21.35
N GLY A 65 11.46 -3.36 20.06
CA GLY A 65 11.74 -4.29 18.98
C GLY A 65 13.21 -4.32 18.56
N GLN A 66 13.89 -5.43 18.76
CA GLN A 66 15.06 -5.75 17.98
C GLN A 66 14.64 -5.87 16.53
N ILE A 67 15.27 -5.11 15.63
CA ILE A 67 15.04 -5.22 14.18
C ILE A 67 15.50 -6.61 13.74
N GLY A 68 14.55 -7.50 13.48
CA GLY A 68 14.79 -8.85 13.02
C GLY A 68 14.79 -8.97 11.48
N VAL A 69 15.00 -10.15 10.98
CA VAL A 69 14.98 -10.45 9.53
C VAL A 69 13.61 -10.11 8.91
N GLY A 70 12.52 -10.26 9.70
CA GLY A 70 11.16 -9.94 9.25
C GLY A 70 10.98 -8.47 8.87
N GLU A 71 11.50 -7.55 9.67
CA GLU A 71 11.42 -6.11 9.43
C GLU A 71 12.21 -5.70 8.19
N TRP A 72 13.39 -6.26 7.98
CA TRP A 72 14.17 -6.04 6.75
C TRP A 72 13.45 -6.54 5.51
N LEU A 73 12.79 -7.70 5.58
CA LEU A 73 11.98 -8.23 4.47
C LEU A 73 10.81 -7.29 4.15
N ILE A 74 10.17 -6.69 5.16
CA ILE A 74 9.06 -5.76 4.95
C ILE A 74 9.52 -4.45 4.33
N ILE A 75 10.67 -3.91 4.76
CA ILE A 75 11.29 -2.75 4.12
C ILE A 75 11.57 -3.07 2.65
N GLY A 76 12.15 -4.23 2.36
CA GLY A 76 12.36 -4.73 0.99
C GLY A 76 11.07 -4.81 0.17
N CYS A 77 10.00 -5.38 0.74
CA CYS A 77 8.68 -5.41 0.10
C CYS A 77 8.14 -4.01 -0.21
N SER A 78 8.31 -3.05 0.71
CA SER A 78 7.85 -1.67 0.51
C SER A 78 8.66 -0.96 -0.60
N MET A 79 9.96 -1.22 -0.68
CA MET A 79 10.80 -0.72 -1.78
C MET A 79 10.39 -1.32 -3.12
N LEU A 80 10.16 -2.64 -3.17
CA LEU A 80 9.68 -3.32 -4.38
C LEU A 80 8.31 -2.80 -4.82
N TRP A 81 7.43 -2.46 -3.88
CA TRP A 81 6.16 -1.83 -4.19
C TRP A 81 6.33 -0.44 -4.81
N ALA A 82 7.23 0.37 -4.29
CA ALA A 82 7.55 1.68 -4.87
C ALA A 82 8.10 1.51 -6.30
N VAL A 83 9.03 0.58 -6.50
CA VAL A 83 9.57 0.25 -7.84
C VAL A 83 8.46 -0.20 -8.78
N TYR A 84 7.58 -1.12 -8.34
CA TYR A 84 6.40 -1.54 -9.12
C TYR A 84 5.53 -0.35 -9.53
N THR A 85 5.29 0.59 -8.61
CA THR A 85 4.50 1.80 -8.89
C THR A 85 5.15 2.69 -9.95
N PHE A 86 6.48 2.85 -9.91
CA PHE A 86 7.21 3.64 -10.90
C PHE A 86 7.29 2.97 -12.28
N ILE A 87 7.53 1.67 -12.30
CA ILE A 87 7.46 0.88 -13.55
C ILE A 87 6.04 0.98 -14.13
N GLY A 88 5.02 0.85 -13.28
CA GLY A 88 3.62 0.99 -13.65
C GLY A 88 3.32 2.34 -14.29
N ARG A 89 3.76 3.43 -13.66
CA ARG A 89 3.61 4.80 -14.20
C ARG A 89 4.22 4.94 -15.59
N ARG A 90 5.36 4.29 -15.86
CA ARG A 90 5.99 4.32 -17.18
C ARG A 90 5.29 3.38 -18.15
N ALA A 91 4.94 2.18 -17.73
CA ALA A 91 4.31 1.17 -18.56
C ALA A 91 2.90 1.58 -19.00
N THR A 92 2.12 2.21 -18.14
CA THR A 92 0.76 2.68 -18.46
C THR A 92 0.70 3.86 -19.42
N ARG A 93 1.85 4.40 -19.85
CA ARG A 93 1.91 5.36 -20.97
C ARG A 93 1.69 4.67 -22.34
N SER A 94 2.02 3.39 -22.44
CA SER A 94 1.93 2.60 -23.68
C SER A 94 1.03 1.37 -23.55
N LEU A 95 0.77 0.92 -22.32
CA LEU A 95 -0.04 -0.24 -22.03
C LEU A 95 -1.28 0.16 -21.25
N SER A 96 -2.39 -0.57 -21.46
CA SER A 96 -3.55 -0.41 -20.59
C SER A 96 -3.26 -0.93 -19.17
N PRO A 97 -3.91 -0.37 -18.11
CA PRO A 97 -3.75 -0.85 -16.75
C PRO A 97 -3.97 -2.37 -16.60
N LEU A 98 -4.92 -2.92 -17.34
CA LEU A 98 -5.21 -4.35 -17.38
C LEU A 98 -4.03 -5.15 -17.96
N ALA A 99 -3.48 -4.70 -19.09
CA ALA A 99 -2.34 -5.37 -19.72
C ALA A 99 -1.10 -5.35 -18.83
N MET A 100 -0.86 -4.22 -18.13
CA MET A 100 0.21 -4.11 -17.15
C MET A 100 0.03 -5.08 -15.99
N THR A 101 -1.17 -5.13 -15.41
CA THR A 101 -1.49 -6.04 -14.29
C THR A 101 -1.37 -7.50 -14.72
N PHE A 102 -1.86 -7.84 -15.92
CA PHE A 102 -1.75 -9.19 -16.47
C PHE A 102 -0.28 -9.59 -16.64
N GLY A 103 0.54 -8.76 -17.28
CA GLY A 103 1.98 -9.01 -17.47
C GLY A 103 2.73 -9.20 -16.16
N ALA A 104 2.48 -8.31 -15.18
CA ALA A 104 3.08 -8.42 -13.86
C ALA A 104 2.67 -9.71 -13.13
N SER A 105 1.38 -10.06 -13.18
CA SER A 105 0.85 -11.28 -12.56
C SER A 105 1.39 -12.54 -13.23
N LEU A 106 1.49 -12.55 -14.56
CA LEU A 106 2.05 -13.68 -15.31
C LEU A 106 3.53 -13.89 -14.97
N THR A 107 4.33 -12.81 -14.97
CA THR A 107 5.74 -12.86 -14.60
C THR A 107 5.91 -13.35 -13.15
N GLY A 108 5.13 -12.81 -12.21
CA GLY A 108 5.14 -13.25 -10.82
C GLY A 108 4.73 -14.73 -10.67
N CYS A 109 3.72 -15.18 -11.41
CA CYS A 109 3.29 -16.58 -11.42
C CYS A 109 4.41 -17.52 -11.89
N VAL A 110 5.09 -17.18 -12.99
CA VAL A 110 6.23 -17.97 -13.51
C VAL A 110 7.36 -18.02 -12.47
N MET A 111 7.77 -16.88 -11.92
CA MET A 111 8.85 -16.81 -10.93
C MET A 111 8.52 -17.62 -9.66
N LEU A 112 7.30 -17.49 -9.13
CA LEU A 112 6.88 -18.21 -7.94
C LEU A 112 6.74 -19.72 -8.21
N THR A 113 6.25 -20.11 -9.39
CA THR A 113 6.18 -21.53 -9.78
C THR A 113 7.58 -22.13 -9.90
N CYS A 114 8.52 -21.44 -10.53
CA CYS A 114 9.90 -21.89 -10.59
C CYS A 114 10.51 -22.03 -9.18
N ALA A 115 10.29 -21.05 -8.29
CA ALA A 115 10.77 -21.12 -6.92
C ALA A 115 10.14 -22.29 -6.14
N ALA A 116 8.84 -22.54 -6.30
CA ALA A 116 8.13 -23.64 -5.66
C ALA A 116 8.60 -25.01 -6.18
N LEU A 117 8.92 -25.12 -7.47
CA LEU A 117 9.52 -26.32 -8.05
C LEU A 117 10.90 -26.61 -7.44
N LEU A 118 11.75 -25.59 -7.36
CA LEU A 118 13.10 -25.73 -6.77
C LEU A 118 13.05 -26.13 -5.29
N GLN A 119 12.03 -25.70 -4.56
CA GLN A 119 11.82 -26.02 -3.14
C GLN A 119 11.04 -27.35 -2.95
N GLY A 120 10.54 -27.99 -3.99
CA GLY A 120 9.74 -29.20 -3.91
C GLY A 120 8.36 -29.01 -3.26
N THR A 121 7.92 -27.77 -3.05
CA THR A 121 6.66 -27.45 -2.33
C THR A 121 5.42 -27.58 -3.19
N LEU A 122 5.54 -27.64 -4.51
CA LEU A 122 4.40 -27.79 -5.43
C LEU A 122 3.56 -29.05 -5.17
N PHE A 123 4.22 -30.13 -4.74
CA PHE A 123 3.54 -31.40 -4.47
C PHE A 123 2.73 -31.41 -3.17
N SER A 124 2.92 -30.45 -2.29
CA SER A 124 2.16 -30.30 -1.05
C SER A 124 0.71 -29.79 -1.28
N LEU A 125 0.38 -29.36 -2.51
CA LEU A 125 -0.97 -28.91 -2.87
C LEU A 125 -2.02 -30.03 -2.95
N ALA A 126 -1.60 -31.29 -2.99
CA ALA A 126 -2.50 -32.45 -3.18
C ALA A 126 -3.51 -32.67 -2.03
N GLY A 127 -3.34 -32.00 -0.87
CA GLY A 127 -4.27 -32.04 0.26
C GLY A 127 -5.09 -30.78 0.45
N THR A 128 -5.09 -29.86 -0.51
CA THR A 128 -5.74 -28.55 -0.37
C THR A 128 -7.26 -28.65 -0.43
N THR A 129 -7.96 -28.12 0.58
CA THR A 129 -9.42 -28.18 0.68
C THR A 129 -10.09 -27.23 -0.34
N TRP A 130 -11.34 -27.51 -0.71
CA TRP A 130 -12.15 -26.63 -1.55
C TRP A 130 -12.25 -25.20 -1.01
N ARG A 131 -12.35 -25.06 0.30
CA ARG A 131 -12.37 -23.73 0.98
C ARG A 131 -11.09 -22.95 0.70
N ALA A 132 -9.93 -23.59 0.72
CA ALA A 132 -8.67 -22.93 0.41
C ALA A 132 -8.60 -22.50 -1.06
N TRP A 133 -9.04 -23.35 -1.98
CA TRP A 133 -9.11 -23.01 -3.40
C TRP A 133 -10.07 -21.85 -3.69
N SER A 134 -11.25 -21.83 -3.06
CA SER A 134 -12.18 -20.69 -3.22
C SER A 134 -11.61 -19.39 -2.65
N SER A 135 -10.89 -19.45 -1.52
CA SER A 135 -10.21 -18.30 -0.94
C SER A 135 -9.09 -17.78 -1.86
N ILE A 136 -8.30 -18.68 -2.44
CA ILE A 136 -7.24 -18.33 -3.40
C ILE A 136 -7.86 -17.68 -4.65
N ALA A 137 -8.93 -18.26 -5.18
CA ALA A 137 -9.63 -17.69 -6.34
C ALA A 137 -10.20 -16.30 -6.04
N PHE A 138 -10.84 -16.13 -4.89
CA PHE A 138 -11.35 -14.83 -4.44
C PHE A 138 -10.24 -13.79 -4.33
N LEU A 139 -9.13 -14.12 -3.66
CA LEU A 139 -7.98 -13.23 -3.54
C LEU A 139 -7.34 -12.93 -4.90
N GLY A 140 -7.25 -13.93 -5.80
CA GLY A 140 -6.71 -13.75 -7.14
C GLY A 140 -7.53 -12.77 -7.98
N VAL A 141 -8.86 -12.90 -7.95
CA VAL A 141 -9.77 -12.03 -8.72
C VAL A 141 -9.89 -10.65 -8.09
N PHE A 142 -10.29 -10.56 -6.83
CA PHE A 142 -10.60 -9.28 -6.19
C PHE A 142 -9.36 -8.61 -5.61
N GLY A 143 -8.47 -9.35 -4.96
CA GLY A 143 -7.28 -8.81 -4.31
C GLY A 143 -6.13 -8.52 -5.27
N VAL A 144 -6.05 -9.24 -6.40
CA VAL A 144 -4.97 -9.04 -7.38
C VAL A 144 -5.51 -8.45 -8.68
N ALA A 145 -6.31 -9.19 -9.46
CA ALA A 145 -6.66 -8.74 -10.80
C ALA A 145 -7.41 -7.40 -10.79
N LEU A 146 -8.45 -7.28 -9.98
CA LEU A 146 -9.28 -6.07 -9.92
C LEU A 146 -8.56 -4.92 -9.19
N ALA A 147 -8.04 -5.17 -7.99
CA ALA A 147 -7.43 -4.14 -7.16
C ALA A 147 -6.17 -3.54 -7.80
N PHE A 148 -5.28 -4.36 -8.38
CA PHE A 148 -4.07 -3.86 -9.03
C PHE A 148 -4.37 -3.17 -10.36
N THR A 149 -5.37 -3.62 -11.11
CA THR A 149 -5.81 -2.90 -12.33
C THR A 149 -6.34 -1.52 -11.98
N TRP A 150 -7.18 -1.40 -10.95
CA TRP A 150 -7.66 -0.11 -10.48
C TRP A 150 -6.55 0.78 -9.92
N TYR A 151 -5.59 0.18 -9.20
CA TYR A 151 -4.42 0.92 -8.72
C TYR A 151 -3.57 1.44 -9.87
N ALA A 152 -3.32 0.63 -10.90
CA ALA A 152 -2.57 1.03 -12.09
C ALA A 152 -3.30 2.14 -12.86
N ALA A 153 -4.63 2.07 -13.00
CA ALA A 153 -5.46 3.13 -13.57
C ALA A 153 -5.36 4.42 -12.75
N ALA A 154 -5.45 4.33 -11.44
CA ALA A 154 -5.29 5.50 -10.56
C ALA A 154 -3.89 6.13 -10.68
N VAL A 155 -2.82 5.31 -10.78
CA VAL A 155 -1.46 5.83 -11.01
C VAL A 155 -1.36 6.56 -12.34
N GLN A 156 -2.04 6.07 -13.38
CA GLN A 156 -2.09 6.71 -14.69
C GLN A 156 -2.83 8.05 -14.65
N GLU A 157 -3.98 8.13 -13.97
CA GLU A 157 -4.86 9.30 -13.99
C GLU A 157 -4.44 10.39 -12.98
N ILE A 158 -4.17 10.00 -11.73
CA ILE A 158 -3.91 10.95 -10.64
C ILE A 158 -2.45 10.98 -10.17
N GLY A 159 -1.61 10.11 -10.74
CA GLY A 159 -0.18 10.02 -10.45
C GLY A 159 0.17 9.14 -9.25
N ALA A 160 1.45 8.73 -9.20
CA ALA A 160 1.95 7.73 -8.26
C ALA A 160 1.79 8.15 -6.79
N THR A 161 2.20 9.38 -6.43
CA THR A 161 2.15 9.84 -5.03
C THR A 161 0.74 9.94 -4.49
N ARG A 162 -0.23 10.41 -5.30
CA ARG A 162 -1.64 10.50 -4.85
C ARG A 162 -2.23 9.10 -4.69
N SER A 163 -1.99 8.21 -5.65
CA SER A 163 -2.45 6.82 -5.58
C SER A 163 -1.87 6.09 -4.38
N ALA A 164 -0.57 6.27 -4.10
CA ALA A 164 0.08 5.69 -2.93
C ALA A 164 -0.49 6.20 -1.60
N ALA A 165 -0.91 7.47 -1.53
CA ALA A 165 -1.53 8.01 -0.32
C ALA A 165 -2.83 7.28 0.06
N PHE A 166 -3.61 6.80 -0.92
CA PHE A 166 -4.82 6.01 -0.67
C PHE A 166 -4.54 4.63 -0.05
N ILE A 167 -3.32 4.10 -0.17
CA ILE A 167 -2.93 2.84 0.49
C ILE A 167 -3.07 2.95 2.02
N ASN A 168 -2.87 4.14 2.58
CA ASN A 168 -3.05 4.37 4.01
C ASN A 168 -4.51 4.19 4.49
N LEU A 169 -5.48 4.19 3.57
CA LEU A 169 -6.88 3.88 3.90
C LEU A 169 -7.11 2.38 4.13
N VAL A 170 -6.23 1.51 3.67
CA VAL A 170 -6.38 0.05 3.79
C VAL A 170 -6.50 -0.40 5.25
N PRO A 171 -5.61 0.00 6.20
CA PRO A 171 -5.79 -0.34 7.60
C PRO A 171 -7.07 0.22 8.21
N VAL A 172 -7.44 1.44 7.84
CA VAL A 172 -8.69 2.07 8.31
C VAL A 172 -9.90 1.27 7.85
N SER A 173 -9.94 0.90 6.56
CA SER A 173 -11.00 0.08 5.99
C SER A 173 -11.06 -1.30 6.64
N ALA A 174 -9.91 -1.93 6.89
CA ALA A 174 -9.84 -3.24 7.54
C ALA A 174 -10.41 -3.21 8.96
N VAL A 175 -10.09 -2.17 9.75
CA VAL A 175 -10.60 -2.00 11.10
C VAL A 175 -12.10 -1.69 11.10
N LEU A 176 -12.57 -0.83 10.18
CA LEU A 176 -14.00 -0.53 10.05
C LEU A 176 -14.80 -1.77 9.66
N LEU A 177 -14.32 -2.56 8.70
CA LEU A 177 -14.96 -3.81 8.32
C LEU A 177 -14.92 -4.84 9.44
N GLY A 178 -13.82 -4.94 10.19
CA GLY A 178 -13.71 -5.78 11.38
C GLY A 178 -14.76 -5.39 12.43
N ALA A 179 -14.90 -4.11 12.73
CA ALA A 179 -15.91 -3.62 13.66
C ALA A 179 -17.34 -3.90 13.19
N LEU A 180 -17.63 -3.71 11.90
CA LEU A 180 -18.98 -3.93 11.35
C LEU A 180 -19.34 -5.41 11.24
N LEU A 181 -18.41 -6.26 10.81
CA LEU A 181 -18.66 -7.68 10.56
C LEU A 181 -18.46 -8.56 11.79
N LEU A 182 -17.49 -8.20 12.65
CA LEU A 182 -17.13 -8.97 13.85
C LEU A 182 -17.68 -8.34 15.14
N HIS A 183 -18.37 -7.19 15.02
CA HIS A 183 -18.93 -6.43 16.15
C HIS A 183 -17.87 -6.03 17.18
N GLU A 184 -16.63 -5.78 16.75
CA GLU A 184 -15.54 -5.35 17.59
C GLU A 184 -15.72 -3.88 18.01
N ARG A 185 -15.40 -3.57 19.28
CA ARG A 185 -15.47 -2.19 19.78
C ARG A 185 -14.23 -1.41 19.30
N LEU A 186 -14.46 -0.34 18.56
CA LEU A 186 -13.39 0.56 18.14
C LEU A 186 -12.88 1.39 19.32
N GLY A 187 -11.58 1.32 19.60
CA GLY A 187 -10.93 2.19 20.56
C GLY A 187 -10.85 3.64 20.06
N ILE A 188 -10.80 4.60 20.98
CA ILE A 188 -10.67 6.04 20.65
C ILE A 188 -9.41 6.30 19.80
N ALA A 189 -8.32 5.60 20.08
CA ALA A 189 -7.07 5.72 19.32
C ALA A 189 -7.25 5.33 17.83
N VAL A 190 -8.05 4.31 17.56
CA VAL A 190 -8.36 3.85 16.19
C VAL A 190 -9.21 4.89 15.46
N LEU A 191 -10.19 5.48 16.12
CA LEU A 191 -11.03 6.53 15.52
C LEU A 191 -10.20 7.79 15.25
N ALA A 192 -9.38 8.22 16.19
CA ALA A 192 -8.48 9.38 16.03
C ALA A 192 -7.45 9.12 14.92
N GLY A 193 -6.81 7.96 14.90
CA GLY A 193 -5.88 7.55 13.86
C GLY A 193 -6.53 7.52 12.47
N GLY A 194 -7.73 6.96 12.36
CA GLY A 194 -8.50 6.94 11.12
C GLY A 194 -8.83 8.36 10.59
N ALA A 195 -9.24 9.26 11.48
CA ALA A 195 -9.46 10.67 11.13
C ALA A 195 -8.18 11.35 10.63
N LEU A 196 -7.03 11.10 11.27
CA LEU A 196 -5.73 11.62 10.82
C LEU A 196 -5.32 11.07 9.46
N VAL A 197 -5.56 9.78 9.19
CA VAL A 197 -5.31 9.18 7.86
C VAL A 197 -6.14 9.91 6.80
N ILE A 198 -7.43 10.05 7.02
CA ILE A 198 -8.33 10.71 6.06
C ILE A 198 -7.89 12.16 5.83
N ALA A 199 -7.62 12.92 6.88
CA ALA A 199 -7.13 14.29 6.79
C ALA A 199 -5.81 14.37 6.00
N GLY A 200 -4.84 13.50 6.29
CA GLY A 200 -3.56 13.44 5.60
C GLY A 200 -3.69 13.12 4.11
N VAL A 201 -4.56 12.17 3.74
CA VAL A 201 -4.88 11.84 2.34
C VAL A 201 -5.52 13.04 1.62
N LEU A 202 -6.48 13.70 2.25
CA LEU A 202 -7.14 14.89 1.68
C LEU A 202 -6.16 16.04 1.47
N ILE A 203 -5.29 16.32 2.44
CA ILE A 203 -4.25 17.36 2.34
C ILE A 203 -3.28 17.03 1.20
N THR A 204 -2.80 15.79 1.11
CA THR A 204 -1.88 15.34 0.06
C THR A 204 -2.49 15.52 -1.33
N ASN A 205 -3.75 15.14 -1.50
CA ASN A 205 -4.46 15.24 -2.78
C ASN A 205 -4.76 16.70 -3.15
N HIS A 206 -5.18 17.51 -2.17
CA HIS A 206 -5.47 18.93 -2.40
C HIS A 206 -4.19 19.71 -2.76
N ALA A 207 -3.09 19.49 -2.03
CA ALA A 207 -1.80 20.10 -2.34
C ALA A 207 -1.29 19.71 -3.74
N GLY A 208 -1.46 18.44 -4.12
CA GLY A 208 -1.10 17.96 -5.46
C GLY A 208 -1.96 18.58 -6.58
N ALA A 209 -3.26 18.84 -6.33
CA ALA A 209 -4.13 19.51 -7.31
C ALA A 209 -3.73 20.97 -7.55
N ARG A 210 -3.39 21.70 -6.49
CA ARG A 210 -2.90 23.08 -6.59
C ARG A 210 -1.60 23.19 -7.40
N LEU A 211 -0.66 22.27 -7.21
CA LEU A 211 0.60 22.24 -7.96
C LEU A 211 0.37 21.97 -9.43
N ALA A 212 -0.55 21.06 -9.77
CA ALA A 212 -0.90 20.78 -11.16
C ALA A 212 -1.57 21.97 -11.85
N ALA A 213 -2.49 22.66 -11.15
CA ALA A 213 -3.14 23.87 -11.67
C ALA A 213 -2.16 25.01 -11.90
N GLY A 214 -1.24 25.25 -10.96
CA GLY A 214 -0.21 26.30 -11.11
C GLY A 214 0.82 26.02 -12.21
N ALA A 215 1.10 24.77 -12.53
CA ALA A 215 1.96 24.40 -13.64
C ALA A 215 1.30 24.67 -15.00
N HIS A 216 0.01 24.36 -15.10
CA HIS A 216 -0.78 24.58 -16.33
C HIS A 216 -0.98 26.08 -16.65
N ASP A 217 -1.10 26.91 -15.61
CA ASP A 217 -1.26 28.36 -15.75
C ASP A 217 0.04 29.04 -16.24
N LYS A 218 1.20 28.54 -15.78
CA LYS A 218 2.52 28.99 -16.24
C LYS A 218 2.79 28.61 -17.72
N GLU A 219 2.30 27.46 -18.17
CA GLU A 219 2.47 27.00 -19.55
C GLU A 219 1.60 27.80 -20.52
N LYS A 220 0.47 28.34 -20.06
CA LYS A 220 -0.40 29.21 -20.88
C LYS A 220 0.09 30.65 -20.97
N THR A 221 0.95 31.09 -20.04
CA THR A 221 1.47 32.46 -19.97
C THR A 221 2.89 32.60 -20.55
N ALA A 222 3.52 31.52 -20.97
CA ALA A 222 4.82 31.47 -21.64
C ALA A 222 4.66 31.21 -23.14
#